data_8f5d01e78a1de1c99a767a3c44793eee
#
_entry.id   8f5d01e78a1de1c99a767a3c44793eee
#
_cell.length_a   1.000
_cell.length_b   1.000
_cell.length_c   1.000
_cell.angle_alpha   90.00
_cell.angle_beta   90.00
_cell.angle_gamma   90.00
#
_symmetry.space_group_name_H-M   'P 1'
#
loop_
_entity.id
_entity.type
_entity.pdbx_description
1 polymer ?
#
loop_
_entity_poly.entity_id
_entity_poly.type
_entity_poly.pdbx_seq_one_letter_code
_entity_poly.pdbx_strand_id
1 'polypeptide(L)'
;MAKVAIMGYGTVGSGVYDIIKTNSDKLSRSANGESVDIKYILDIRDFDDHPEKELFTKEFNDILNDDEVSVVAEVMGGLHPAYEFTKSLLEAGKSVVTSNKELVATYGTELLEIARGKNVNYFFEASVGGGIPIIRPLVSSITSDAVTEITGILNGTTNYMLTKMSEDGLDYDAVLEDAQERGYAERNPAADVEGHDARRKIAILSSLAFGKYVDYEDVYTEGITKITSADFAYAKVLGSRIKLFGTSKKKEDGSISTMVCPVMITNEHPLFAVNNVMNAILVRGECMGDLMFYGAGAGKLPTASAVVADVVNAARNPKITEIAPI
;
A
#
# COMPACT_ATOMS: atom_id res chain seq x y z
N MET A 1 -6.60 26.99 -3.70
CA MET A 1 -5.21 26.55 -3.92
C MET A 1 -4.81 25.71 -2.71
N ALA A 2 -4.60 24.42 -2.88
CA ALA A 2 -4.17 23.55 -1.80
C ALA A 2 -2.64 23.56 -1.70
N LYS A 3 -2.09 23.97 -0.56
CA LYS A 3 -0.67 23.86 -0.25
C LYS A 3 -0.41 22.51 0.41
N VAL A 4 0.56 21.79 -0.15
CA VAL A 4 0.91 20.42 0.22
C VAL A 4 2.32 20.39 0.81
N ALA A 5 2.53 19.60 1.84
CA ALA A 5 3.85 19.24 2.31
C ALA A 5 4.12 17.74 2.03
N ILE A 6 5.37 17.41 1.76
CA ILE A 6 5.85 16.04 1.58
C ILE A 6 6.81 15.73 2.73
N MET A 7 6.54 14.72 3.53
CA MET A 7 7.45 14.23 4.58
C MET A 7 8.19 12.98 4.10
N GLY A 8 9.48 13.13 3.85
CA GLY A 8 10.39 12.16 3.25
C GLY A 8 10.59 12.38 1.75
N TYR A 9 11.84 12.55 1.32
CA TYR A 9 12.22 12.73 -0.10
C TYR A 9 13.04 11.53 -0.60
N GLY A 10 12.58 10.33 -0.23
CA GLY A 10 13.12 9.05 -0.75
C GLY A 10 12.53 8.70 -2.11
N THR A 11 12.48 7.40 -2.41
CA THR A 11 11.95 6.88 -3.69
C THR A 11 10.51 7.35 -3.95
N VAL A 12 9.62 7.22 -2.97
CA VAL A 12 8.21 7.60 -3.13
C VAL A 12 8.06 9.12 -3.12
N GLY A 13 8.69 9.82 -2.17
CA GLY A 13 8.55 11.28 -2.03
C GLY A 13 9.06 12.04 -3.25
N SER A 14 10.19 11.64 -3.83
CA SER A 14 10.67 12.21 -5.10
C SER A 14 9.70 11.92 -6.26
N GLY A 15 9.06 10.74 -6.26
CA GLY A 15 8.02 10.43 -7.25
C GLY A 15 6.76 11.30 -7.09
N VAL A 16 6.33 11.57 -5.85
CA VAL A 16 5.22 12.49 -5.55
C VAL A 16 5.53 13.89 -6.06
N TYR A 17 6.73 14.39 -5.76
CA TYR A 17 7.21 15.66 -6.29
C TYR A 17 7.17 15.70 -7.82
N ASP A 18 7.77 14.70 -8.49
CA ASP A 18 7.82 14.62 -9.96
C ASP A 18 6.41 14.66 -10.57
N ILE A 19 5.47 13.88 -10.03
CA ILE A 19 4.10 13.81 -10.56
C ILE A 19 3.36 15.13 -10.36
N ILE A 20 3.47 15.76 -9.18
CA ILE A 20 2.80 17.05 -8.93
C ILE A 20 3.34 18.13 -9.86
N LYS A 21 4.66 18.22 -10.03
CA LYS A 21 5.27 19.21 -10.91
C LYS A 21 4.95 18.99 -12.39
N THR A 22 5.02 17.73 -12.86
CA THR A 22 4.82 17.42 -14.28
C THR A 22 3.34 17.51 -14.71
N ASN A 23 2.41 17.20 -13.80
CA ASN A 23 0.99 17.08 -14.12
C ASN A 23 0.11 18.19 -13.49
N SER A 24 0.67 19.34 -13.12
CA SER A 24 -0.01 20.41 -12.39
C SER A 24 -1.37 20.80 -12.99
N ASP A 25 -1.45 21.02 -14.32
CA ASP A 25 -2.70 21.37 -15.01
C ASP A 25 -3.78 20.28 -14.94
N LYS A 26 -3.36 19.01 -15.05
CA LYS A 26 -4.27 17.87 -14.95
C LYS A 26 -4.79 17.71 -13.53
N LEU A 27 -3.90 17.87 -12.54
CA LEU A 27 -4.25 17.74 -11.13
C LEU A 27 -5.21 18.85 -10.71
N SER A 28 -4.98 20.10 -11.14
CA SER A 28 -5.89 21.22 -10.88
C SER A 28 -7.29 20.94 -11.41
N ARG A 29 -7.42 20.45 -12.64
CA ARG A 29 -8.72 20.06 -13.18
C ARG A 29 -9.39 18.95 -12.38
N SER A 30 -8.62 17.98 -11.91
CA SER A 30 -9.12 16.88 -11.08
C SER A 30 -9.50 17.32 -9.68
N ALA A 31 -8.93 18.42 -9.17
CA ALA A 31 -9.22 19.04 -7.87
C ALA A 31 -10.26 20.17 -7.95
N ASN A 32 -11.22 20.09 -8.87
CA ASN A 32 -12.30 21.10 -9.05
C ASN A 32 -11.77 22.52 -9.38
N GLY A 33 -10.63 22.62 -10.07
CA GLY A 33 -9.99 23.89 -10.38
C GLY A 33 -9.02 24.39 -9.31
N GLU A 34 -8.91 23.69 -8.17
CA GLU A 34 -7.91 24.01 -7.15
C GLU A 34 -6.51 23.56 -7.63
N SER A 35 -5.54 24.45 -7.60
CA SER A 35 -4.14 24.05 -7.83
C SER A 35 -3.60 23.29 -6.63
N VAL A 36 -2.74 22.33 -6.90
CA VAL A 36 -2.01 21.54 -5.90
C VAL A 36 -0.54 21.94 -5.99
N ASP A 37 -0.04 22.67 -5.00
CA ASP A 37 1.31 23.19 -4.96
C ASP A 37 2.08 22.68 -3.76
N ILE A 38 3.33 22.27 -3.96
CA ILE A 38 4.24 21.85 -2.89
C ILE A 38 4.79 23.11 -2.22
N LYS A 39 4.60 23.19 -0.89
CA LYS A 39 5.15 24.29 -0.07
C LYS A 39 6.36 23.86 0.73
N TYR A 40 6.36 22.63 1.25
CA TYR A 40 7.47 22.08 2.04
C TYR A 40 7.78 20.64 1.65
N ILE A 41 9.06 20.30 1.76
CA ILE A 41 9.58 18.93 1.69
C ILE A 41 10.43 18.72 2.94
N LEU A 42 9.95 17.88 3.87
CA LEU A 42 10.68 17.54 5.09
C LEU A 42 11.60 16.34 4.82
N ASP A 43 12.89 16.53 5.02
CA ASP A 43 13.88 15.44 5.02
C ASP A 43 15.07 15.79 5.90
N ILE A 44 15.71 14.78 6.49
CA ILE A 44 16.90 14.94 7.33
C ILE A 44 18.17 15.21 6.53
N ARG A 45 18.17 14.87 5.24
CA ARG A 45 19.29 15.04 4.31
C ARG A 45 19.32 16.45 3.75
N ASP A 46 20.47 16.85 3.23
CA ASP A 46 20.66 18.11 2.50
C ASP A 46 20.43 17.87 0.99
N PHE A 47 19.81 18.86 0.32
CA PHE A 47 19.50 18.85 -1.10
C PHE A 47 19.94 20.17 -1.75
N ASP A 48 21.18 20.57 -1.50
CA ASP A 48 21.75 21.87 -1.94
C ASP A 48 21.76 22.03 -3.46
N ASP A 49 21.88 20.93 -4.20
CA ASP A 49 21.88 20.92 -5.66
C ASP A 49 20.47 20.83 -6.28
N HIS A 50 19.42 20.74 -5.46
CA HIS A 50 18.06 20.66 -5.98
C HIS A 50 17.60 22.01 -6.53
N PRO A 51 16.97 22.09 -7.72
CA PRO A 51 16.56 23.35 -8.35
C PRO A 51 15.56 24.16 -7.52
N GLU A 52 14.79 23.52 -6.64
CA GLU A 52 13.85 24.14 -5.71
C GLU A 52 14.25 23.81 -4.27
N LYS A 53 15.51 23.99 -3.93
CA LYS A 53 16.04 23.71 -2.59
C LYS A 53 15.37 24.51 -1.47
N GLU A 54 14.77 25.61 -1.79
CA GLU A 54 14.01 26.46 -0.86
C GLU A 54 12.73 25.78 -0.33
N LEU A 55 12.25 24.71 -0.96
CA LEU A 55 11.13 23.93 -0.47
C LEU A 55 11.53 22.98 0.67
N PHE A 56 12.83 22.70 0.83
CA PHE A 56 13.29 21.73 1.81
C PHE A 56 13.43 22.34 3.21
N THR A 57 12.97 21.57 4.19
CA THR A 57 13.13 21.90 5.62
C THR A 57 13.51 20.64 6.39
N LYS A 58 14.22 20.84 7.52
CA LYS A 58 14.51 19.79 8.52
C LYS A 58 13.59 19.90 9.74
N GLU A 59 12.80 20.96 9.79
CA GLU A 59 11.99 21.31 10.95
C GLU A 59 10.51 20.95 10.71
N PHE A 60 10.02 19.93 11.40
CA PHE A 60 8.62 19.51 11.32
C PHE A 60 7.64 20.63 11.67
N ASN A 61 8.03 21.52 12.59
CA ASN A 61 7.20 22.63 13.03
C ASN A 61 6.92 23.67 11.94
N ASP A 62 7.74 23.75 10.88
CA ASP A 62 7.45 24.60 9.73
C ASP A 62 6.17 24.16 9.02
N ILE A 63 5.94 22.83 8.96
CA ILE A 63 4.73 22.25 8.37
C ILE A 63 3.56 22.31 9.35
N LEU A 64 3.80 21.95 10.61
CA LEU A 64 2.75 21.86 11.62
C LEU A 64 2.08 23.22 11.88
N ASN A 65 2.87 24.29 11.98
CA ASN A 65 2.41 25.61 12.36
C ASN A 65 2.00 26.50 11.18
N ASP A 66 2.11 26.02 9.94
CA ASP A 66 1.72 26.79 8.76
C ASP A 66 0.27 26.51 8.37
N ASP A 67 -0.62 27.46 8.63
CA ASP A 67 -2.06 27.34 8.35
C ASP A 67 -2.39 27.22 6.85
N GLU A 68 -1.47 27.57 5.94
CA GLU A 68 -1.70 27.40 4.50
C GLU A 68 -1.53 25.92 4.06
N VAL A 69 -0.77 25.11 4.82
CA VAL A 69 -0.61 23.69 4.53
C VAL A 69 -1.86 22.95 4.96
N SER A 70 -2.61 22.45 4.00
CA SER A 70 -3.88 21.73 4.22
C SER A 70 -3.77 20.22 4.10
N VAL A 71 -2.82 19.72 3.32
CA VAL A 71 -2.60 18.28 3.07
C VAL A 71 -1.13 17.94 3.22
N VAL A 72 -0.82 16.85 3.92
CA VAL A 72 0.54 16.37 4.11
C VAL A 72 0.65 14.93 3.61
N ALA A 73 1.63 14.69 2.72
CA ALA A 73 1.98 13.35 2.24
C ALA A 73 3.10 12.76 3.12
N GLU A 74 2.78 11.79 3.97
CA GLU A 74 3.73 11.03 4.78
C GLU A 74 4.25 9.85 3.96
N VAL A 75 5.53 9.88 3.59
CA VAL A 75 6.20 8.86 2.78
C VAL A 75 7.62 8.55 3.31
N MET A 76 7.81 8.71 4.62
CA MET A 76 9.10 8.48 5.28
C MET A 76 9.40 7.00 5.48
N GLY A 77 8.38 6.21 5.82
CA GLY A 77 8.54 4.82 6.23
C GLY A 77 8.94 4.66 7.71
N GLY A 78 8.78 3.44 8.24
CA GLY A 78 8.96 3.15 9.66
C GLY A 78 7.82 3.70 10.53
N LEU A 79 7.83 3.36 11.84
CA LEU A 79 6.80 3.81 12.77
C LEU A 79 7.08 5.19 13.34
N HIS A 80 8.33 5.44 13.72
CA HIS A 80 8.77 6.67 14.38
C HIS A 80 9.76 7.42 13.50
N PRO A 81 9.64 8.73 13.34
CA PRO A 81 8.66 9.66 13.92
C PRO A 81 7.34 9.79 13.12
N ALA A 82 7.07 8.88 12.16
CA ALA A 82 5.89 8.98 11.28
C ALA A 82 4.57 9.03 12.08
N TYR A 83 4.46 8.24 13.14
CA TYR A 83 3.26 8.22 13.99
C TYR A 83 3.05 9.56 14.70
N GLU A 84 4.08 10.07 15.40
CA GLU A 84 3.99 11.33 16.15
C GLU A 84 3.65 12.51 15.24
N PHE A 85 4.28 12.56 14.08
CA PHE A 85 4.05 13.63 13.10
C PHE A 85 2.64 13.55 12.50
N THR A 86 2.22 12.35 12.08
CA THR A 86 0.88 12.14 11.54
C THR A 86 -0.20 12.50 12.57
N LYS A 87 -0.05 12.03 13.80
CA LYS A 87 -0.97 12.34 14.90
C LYS A 87 -1.07 13.84 15.12
N SER A 88 0.06 14.54 15.26
CA SER A 88 0.10 16.00 15.49
C SER A 88 -0.55 16.77 14.35
N LEU A 89 -0.35 16.37 13.11
CA LEU A 89 -0.95 17.00 11.93
C LEU A 89 -2.48 16.83 11.90
N LEU A 90 -2.97 15.62 12.15
CA LEU A 90 -4.41 15.34 12.24
C LEU A 90 -5.05 16.13 13.38
N GLU A 91 -4.41 16.16 14.57
CA GLU A 91 -4.86 16.96 15.73
C GLU A 91 -4.90 18.46 15.43
N ALA A 92 -3.97 18.96 14.59
CA ALA A 92 -3.94 20.35 14.11
C ALA A 92 -4.96 20.64 13.00
N GLY A 93 -5.75 19.64 12.56
CA GLY A 93 -6.78 19.84 11.54
C GLY A 93 -6.24 19.80 10.11
N LYS A 94 -5.10 19.17 9.87
CA LYS A 94 -4.53 18.96 8.54
C LYS A 94 -4.83 17.54 8.06
N SER A 95 -5.21 17.40 6.79
CA SER A 95 -5.38 16.08 6.17
C SER A 95 -4.03 15.41 5.93
N VAL A 96 -3.94 14.11 6.17
CA VAL A 96 -2.72 13.33 5.93
C VAL A 96 -3.00 12.20 4.97
N VAL A 97 -2.09 11.98 4.02
CA VAL A 97 -2.09 10.84 3.11
C VAL A 97 -0.79 10.07 3.30
N THR A 98 -0.83 8.72 3.30
CA THR A 98 0.36 7.94 3.58
C THR A 98 0.50 6.71 2.69
N SER A 99 1.75 6.31 2.43
CA SER A 99 2.12 5.02 1.85
C SER A 99 2.64 4.01 2.88
N ASN A 100 2.66 4.40 4.15
CA ASN A 100 3.33 3.66 5.23
C ASN A 100 2.42 2.56 5.78
N LYS A 101 2.52 1.36 5.21
CA LYS A 101 1.72 0.20 5.63
C LYS A 101 1.93 -0.19 7.09
N GLU A 102 3.13 0.03 7.63
CA GLU A 102 3.44 -0.30 9.03
C GLU A 102 2.70 0.64 9.98
N LEU A 103 2.70 1.93 9.67
CA LEU A 103 1.93 2.94 10.40
C LEU A 103 0.43 2.63 10.38
N VAL A 104 -0.12 2.30 9.19
CA VAL A 104 -1.54 2.00 9.04
C VAL A 104 -1.93 0.70 9.76
N ALA A 105 -1.12 -0.35 9.65
CA ALA A 105 -1.40 -1.64 10.30
C ALA A 105 -1.34 -1.54 11.84
N THR A 106 -0.48 -0.66 12.38
CA THR A 106 -0.27 -0.54 13.84
C THR A 106 -1.19 0.50 14.47
N TYR A 107 -1.32 1.68 13.86
CA TYR A 107 -2.00 2.84 14.44
C TYR A 107 -3.17 3.35 13.60
N GLY A 108 -3.54 2.64 12.53
CA GLY A 108 -4.55 3.11 11.57
C GLY A 108 -5.89 3.45 12.22
N THR A 109 -6.38 2.59 13.12
CA THR A 109 -7.65 2.81 13.84
C THR A 109 -7.60 4.09 14.67
N GLU A 110 -6.57 4.29 15.48
CA GLU A 110 -6.40 5.51 16.29
C GLU A 110 -6.33 6.77 15.42
N LEU A 111 -5.52 6.73 14.35
CA LEU A 111 -5.36 7.86 13.45
C LEU A 111 -6.65 8.20 12.68
N LEU A 112 -7.44 7.21 12.31
CA LEU A 112 -8.76 7.39 11.71
C LEU A 112 -9.76 8.01 12.69
N GLU A 113 -9.72 7.62 13.98
CA GLU A 113 -10.56 8.23 15.02
C GLU A 113 -10.22 9.69 15.23
N ILE A 114 -8.92 10.05 15.29
CA ILE A 114 -8.46 11.44 15.39
C ILE A 114 -8.92 12.24 14.16
N ALA A 115 -8.70 11.72 12.96
CA ALA A 115 -9.11 12.37 11.72
C ALA A 115 -10.63 12.62 11.69
N ARG A 116 -11.43 11.64 12.12
CA ARG A 116 -12.88 11.75 12.25
C ARG A 116 -13.26 12.84 13.25
N GLY A 117 -12.64 12.84 14.43
CA GLY A 117 -12.88 13.84 15.48
C GLY A 117 -12.53 15.26 15.05
N LYS A 118 -11.56 15.43 14.18
CA LYS A 118 -11.11 16.73 13.62
C LYS A 118 -11.77 17.09 12.29
N ASN A 119 -12.59 16.20 11.72
CA ASN A 119 -13.25 16.39 10.42
C ASN A 119 -12.27 16.64 9.27
N VAL A 120 -11.16 15.90 9.25
CA VAL A 120 -10.13 15.90 8.22
C VAL A 120 -9.94 14.50 7.65
N ASN A 121 -9.23 14.38 6.53
CA ASN A 121 -9.02 13.09 5.87
C ASN A 121 -7.72 12.43 6.31
N TYR A 122 -7.77 11.12 6.50
CA TYR A 122 -6.60 10.25 6.60
C TYR A 122 -6.72 9.17 5.53
N PHE A 123 -5.95 9.30 4.45
CA PHE A 123 -5.97 8.40 3.31
C PHE A 123 -4.68 7.59 3.20
N PHE A 124 -4.79 6.35 2.76
CA PHE A 124 -3.66 5.41 2.73
C PHE A 124 -3.73 4.42 1.57
N GLU A 125 -4.27 4.83 0.41
CA GLU A 125 -4.36 3.99 -0.79
C GLU A 125 -3.01 3.35 -1.15
N ALA A 126 -1.93 4.13 -1.05
CA ALA A 126 -0.59 3.68 -1.40
C ALA A 126 0.03 2.70 -0.38
N SER A 127 -0.61 2.43 0.76
CA SER A 127 -0.11 1.48 1.76
C SER A 127 -0.25 0.02 1.34
N VAL A 128 -1.19 -0.29 0.44
CA VAL A 128 -1.42 -1.64 -0.10
C VAL A 128 -1.56 -1.59 -1.61
N GLY A 129 -0.87 -2.51 -2.31
CA GLY A 129 -1.01 -2.66 -3.75
C GLY A 129 -0.28 -1.62 -4.62
N GLY A 130 0.51 -0.73 -4.02
CA GLY A 130 1.28 0.27 -4.76
C GLY A 130 0.40 1.14 -5.66
N GLY A 131 0.45 0.90 -6.97
CA GLY A 131 -0.38 1.62 -7.95
C GLY A 131 -1.79 1.03 -8.16
N ILE A 132 -2.12 -0.08 -7.51
CA ILE A 132 -3.43 -0.74 -7.63
C ILE A 132 -4.44 -0.01 -6.74
N PRO A 133 -5.51 0.57 -7.29
CA PRO A 133 -6.56 1.20 -6.48
C PRO A 133 -7.43 0.12 -5.85
N ILE A 134 -7.26 -0.15 -4.56
CA ILE A 134 -8.01 -1.18 -3.83
C ILE A 134 -8.73 -0.64 -2.60
N ILE A 135 -8.10 0.25 -1.82
CA ILE A 135 -8.67 0.72 -0.56
C ILE A 135 -9.91 1.58 -0.82
N ARG A 136 -9.82 2.53 -1.73
CA ARG A 136 -10.98 3.38 -2.08
C ARG A 136 -12.14 2.58 -2.67
N PRO A 137 -11.96 1.62 -3.62
CA PRO A 137 -13.02 0.70 -4.01
C PRO A 137 -13.66 -0.05 -2.85
N LEU A 138 -12.89 -0.58 -1.89
CA LEU A 138 -13.44 -1.26 -0.72
C LEU A 138 -14.28 -0.33 0.16
N VAL A 139 -13.84 0.92 0.35
CA VAL A 139 -14.48 1.88 1.26
C VAL A 139 -15.67 2.60 0.63
N SER A 140 -15.64 2.87 -0.69
CA SER A 140 -16.62 3.74 -1.33
C SER A 140 -17.35 3.15 -2.54
N SER A 141 -16.78 2.18 -3.26
CA SER A 141 -17.39 1.69 -4.50
C SER A 141 -18.19 0.41 -4.35
N ILE A 142 -17.78 -0.50 -3.45
CA ILE A 142 -18.41 -1.80 -3.25
C ILE A 142 -19.14 -1.90 -1.89
N THR A 143 -19.51 -0.76 -1.33
CA THR A 143 -20.19 -0.65 -0.03
C THR A 143 -21.59 -1.23 0.01
N SER A 144 -22.20 -1.46 -1.14
CA SER A 144 -23.55 -2.07 -1.25
C SER A 144 -23.53 -3.59 -1.20
N ASP A 145 -22.34 -4.21 -1.22
CA ASP A 145 -22.19 -5.66 -1.22
C ASP A 145 -21.49 -6.14 0.06
N ALA A 146 -21.76 -7.36 0.46
CA ALA A 146 -21.05 -8.02 1.54
C ALA A 146 -19.84 -8.76 0.98
N VAL A 147 -18.65 -8.27 1.32
CA VAL A 147 -17.40 -8.97 0.99
C VAL A 147 -17.32 -10.25 1.83
N THR A 148 -17.12 -11.38 1.17
CA THR A 148 -17.00 -12.71 1.81
C THR A 148 -15.55 -13.20 1.87
N GLU A 149 -14.75 -12.82 0.87
CA GLU A 149 -13.34 -13.19 0.76
C GLU A 149 -12.53 -12.08 0.09
N ILE A 150 -11.32 -11.88 0.60
CA ILE A 150 -10.28 -11.08 -0.07
C ILE A 150 -9.00 -11.89 -0.12
N THR A 151 -8.43 -12.07 -1.31
CA THR A 151 -7.23 -12.89 -1.53
C THR A 151 -6.32 -12.18 -2.51
N GLY A 152 -5.01 -12.12 -2.22
CA GLY A 152 -4.09 -11.41 -3.10
C GLY A 152 -2.69 -11.98 -3.15
N ILE A 153 -2.05 -11.74 -4.29
CA ILE A 153 -0.60 -11.76 -4.46
C ILE A 153 -0.14 -10.34 -4.14
N LEU A 154 0.33 -10.15 -2.89
CA LEU A 154 0.54 -8.82 -2.29
C LEU A 154 2.01 -8.38 -2.27
N ASN A 155 2.93 -9.28 -2.67
CA ASN A 155 4.37 -9.00 -2.66
C ASN A 155 4.99 -9.38 -4.00
N GLY A 156 5.59 -8.39 -4.68
CA GLY A 156 6.18 -8.56 -6.01
C GLY A 156 7.48 -9.37 -5.99
N THR A 157 8.31 -9.24 -4.96
CA THR A 157 9.57 -9.97 -4.80
C THR A 157 9.32 -11.48 -4.73
N THR A 158 8.45 -11.92 -3.83
CA THR A 158 8.11 -13.34 -3.70
C THR A 158 7.39 -13.91 -4.91
N ASN A 159 6.51 -13.13 -5.55
CA ASN A 159 5.86 -13.60 -6.77
C ASN A 159 6.86 -13.74 -7.93
N TYR A 160 7.82 -12.82 -8.05
CA TYR A 160 8.93 -12.94 -9.00
C TYR A 160 9.74 -14.22 -8.74
N MET A 161 10.17 -14.44 -7.50
CA MET A 161 10.96 -15.60 -7.12
C MET A 161 10.22 -16.91 -7.44
N LEU A 162 8.96 -17.05 -7.01
CA LEU A 162 8.15 -18.24 -7.28
C LEU A 162 7.90 -18.46 -8.79
N THR A 163 7.76 -17.36 -9.56
CA THR A 163 7.65 -17.46 -11.03
C THR A 163 8.92 -18.02 -11.62
N LYS A 164 10.09 -17.51 -11.24
CA LYS A 164 11.39 -17.97 -11.76
C LYS A 164 11.72 -19.40 -11.35
N MET A 165 11.49 -19.76 -10.09
CA MET A 165 11.65 -21.14 -9.63
C MET A 165 10.76 -22.13 -10.43
N SER A 166 9.53 -21.71 -10.75
CA SER A 166 8.59 -22.54 -11.52
C SER A 166 8.94 -22.66 -13.01
N GLU A 167 9.34 -21.55 -13.65
CA GLU A 167 9.55 -21.48 -15.10
C GLU A 167 10.97 -21.91 -15.50
N ASP A 168 11.98 -21.45 -14.75
CA ASP A 168 13.38 -21.67 -15.07
C ASP A 168 13.98 -22.88 -14.31
N GLY A 169 13.25 -23.42 -13.31
CA GLY A 169 13.68 -24.57 -12.50
C GLY A 169 14.88 -24.25 -11.59
N LEU A 170 15.08 -22.97 -11.27
CA LEU A 170 16.17 -22.51 -10.41
C LEU A 170 15.85 -22.73 -8.94
N ASP A 171 16.90 -22.92 -8.13
CA ASP A 171 16.79 -23.02 -6.69
C ASP A 171 16.55 -21.66 -6.05
N TYR A 172 16.05 -21.66 -4.81
CA TYR A 172 15.72 -20.45 -4.04
C TYR A 172 16.89 -19.46 -3.96
N ASP A 173 18.09 -19.93 -3.63
CA ASP A 173 19.25 -19.04 -3.45
C ASP A 173 19.66 -18.35 -4.75
N ALA A 174 19.66 -19.07 -5.87
CA ALA A 174 19.98 -18.52 -7.19
C ALA A 174 18.96 -17.46 -7.63
N VAL A 175 17.68 -17.70 -7.35
CA VAL A 175 16.61 -16.75 -7.71
C VAL A 175 16.61 -15.54 -6.77
N LEU A 176 16.99 -15.71 -5.50
CA LEU A 176 17.14 -14.59 -4.57
C LEU A 176 18.28 -13.66 -5.02
N GLU A 177 19.43 -14.22 -5.43
CA GLU A 177 20.56 -13.45 -5.96
C GLU A 177 20.14 -12.65 -7.20
N ASP A 178 19.47 -13.28 -8.19
CA ASP A 178 18.95 -12.60 -9.37
C ASP A 178 17.94 -11.47 -9.01
N ALA A 179 17.05 -11.73 -8.03
CA ALA A 179 16.12 -10.71 -7.55
C ALA A 179 16.84 -9.51 -6.90
N GLN A 180 17.92 -9.76 -6.17
CA GLN A 180 18.75 -8.70 -5.57
C GLN A 180 19.53 -7.91 -6.63
N GLU A 181 20.13 -8.57 -7.61
CA GLU A 181 20.80 -7.90 -8.73
C GLU A 181 19.89 -7.00 -9.53
N ARG A 182 18.62 -7.40 -9.72
CA ARG A 182 17.60 -6.59 -10.40
C ARG A 182 17.00 -5.49 -9.52
N GLY A 183 17.31 -5.47 -8.24
CA GLY A 183 16.73 -4.51 -7.29
C GLY A 183 15.29 -4.84 -6.88
N TYR A 184 14.82 -6.07 -7.09
CA TYR A 184 13.51 -6.54 -6.64
C TYR A 184 13.52 -7.01 -5.19
N ALA A 185 14.67 -7.46 -4.68
CA ALA A 185 14.89 -7.81 -3.29
C ALA A 185 15.99 -6.95 -2.68
N GLU A 186 15.80 -6.56 -1.43
CA GLU A 186 16.83 -5.89 -0.65
C GLU A 186 17.87 -6.91 -0.16
N ARG A 187 19.03 -6.40 0.35
CA ARG A 187 20.07 -7.24 0.94
C ARG A 187 19.56 -8.10 2.11
N ASN A 188 18.62 -7.56 2.89
CA ASN A 188 17.89 -8.33 3.89
C ASN A 188 16.44 -8.51 3.42
N PRO A 189 16.11 -9.63 2.75
CA PRO A 189 14.83 -9.85 2.14
C PRO A 189 13.78 -10.44 3.11
N ALA A 190 14.09 -10.60 4.41
CA ALA A 190 13.25 -11.33 5.37
C ALA A 190 11.81 -10.84 5.39
N ALA A 191 11.58 -9.52 5.32
CA ALA A 191 10.23 -8.95 5.31
C ALA A 191 9.38 -9.46 4.14
N ASP A 192 10.01 -9.71 2.99
CA ASP A 192 9.36 -10.24 1.80
C ASP A 192 9.22 -11.77 1.88
N VAL A 193 10.37 -12.48 1.97
CA VAL A 193 10.41 -13.93 1.79
C VAL A 193 9.79 -14.72 2.95
N GLU A 194 9.71 -14.13 4.15
CA GLU A 194 9.01 -14.71 5.30
C GLU A 194 7.53 -14.30 5.36
N GLY A 195 7.06 -13.44 4.43
CA GLY A 195 5.66 -13.06 4.29
C GLY A 195 5.19 -11.91 5.17
N HIS A 196 6.09 -11.23 5.88
CA HIS A 196 5.73 -10.14 6.82
C HIS A 196 5.13 -8.92 6.11
N ASP A 197 5.62 -8.58 4.91
CA ASP A 197 5.05 -7.53 4.07
C ASP A 197 3.60 -7.86 3.66
N ALA A 198 3.38 -9.07 3.16
CA ALA A 198 2.04 -9.55 2.78
C ALA A 198 1.09 -9.64 3.98
N ARG A 199 1.61 -9.99 5.17
CA ARG A 199 0.87 -10.07 6.43
C ARG A 199 0.26 -8.73 6.82
N ARG A 200 1.06 -7.65 6.82
CA ARG A 200 0.54 -6.30 7.12
C ARG A 200 -0.50 -5.86 6.10
N LYS A 201 -0.26 -6.10 4.83
CA LYS A 201 -1.18 -5.72 3.75
C LYS A 201 -2.52 -6.45 3.84
N ILE A 202 -2.51 -7.77 4.08
CA ILE A 202 -3.77 -8.51 4.19
C ILE A 202 -4.55 -8.15 5.46
N ALA A 203 -3.88 -7.80 6.56
CA ALA A 203 -4.54 -7.33 7.78
C ALA A 203 -5.28 -6.00 7.53
N ILE A 204 -4.66 -5.04 6.83
CA ILE A 204 -5.29 -3.78 6.43
C ILE A 204 -6.53 -4.06 5.55
N LEU A 205 -6.35 -4.86 4.51
CA LEU A 205 -7.45 -5.20 3.59
C LEU A 205 -8.59 -5.94 4.30
N SER A 206 -8.28 -6.87 5.20
CA SER A 206 -9.26 -7.59 6.03
C SER A 206 -10.07 -6.65 6.89
N SER A 207 -9.38 -5.74 7.58
CA SER A 207 -10.02 -4.77 8.46
C SER A 207 -11.03 -3.92 7.70
N LEU A 208 -10.64 -3.43 6.52
CA LEU A 208 -11.50 -2.63 5.65
C LEU A 208 -12.66 -3.44 5.05
N ALA A 209 -12.38 -4.65 4.56
CA ALA A 209 -13.38 -5.48 3.88
C ALA A 209 -14.49 -5.96 4.83
N PHE A 210 -14.15 -6.23 6.10
CA PHE A 210 -15.08 -6.80 7.07
C PHE A 210 -15.54 -5.82 8.16
N GLY A 211 -15.02 -4.58 8.15
CA GLY A 211 -15.39 -3.55 9.13
C GLY A 211 -15.01 -3.92 10.56
N LYS A 212 -13.92 -4.66 10.74
CA LYS A 212 -13.44 -5.13 12.04
C LYS A 212 -11.92 -5.15 12.05
N TYR A 213 -11.30 -4.52 13.03
CA TYR A 213 -9.85 -4.51 13.19
C TYR A 213 -9.29 -5.94 13.23
N VAL A 214 -8.30 -6.19 12.40
CA VAL A 214 -7.51 -7.43 12.35
C VAL A 214 -6.07 -7.07 12.67
N ASP A 215 -5.60 -7.56 13.83
CA ASP A 215 -4.20 -7.37 14.21
C ASP A 215 -3.31 -8.22 13.30
N TYR A 216 -2.34 -7.58 12.67
CA TYR A 216 -1.42 -8.29 11.78
C TYR A 216 -0.54 -9.29 12.54
N GLU A 217 -0.32 -9.12 13.86
CA GLU A 217 0.42 -10.08 14.67
C GLU A 217 -0.32 -11.40 14.84
N ASP A 218 -1.65 -11.38 14.79
CA ASP A 218 -2.50 -12.58 14.88
C ASP A 218 -2.64 -13.32 13.54
N VAL A 219 -2.14 -12.76 12.43
CA VAL A 219 -2.23 -13.39 11.12
C VAL A 219 -1.23 -14.54 11.00
N TYR A 220 -1.73 -15.78 10.82
CA TYR A 220 -0.86 -16.91 10.51
C TYR A 220 -0.02 -16.60 9.27
N THR A 221 1.30 -16.79 9.39
CA THR A 221 2.21 -16.41 8.31
C THR A 221 3.26 -17.49 8.07
N GLU A 222 3.31 -17.97 6.83
CA GLU A 222 4.35 -18.83 6.30
C GLU A 222 4.89 -18.24 5.00
N GLY A 223 6.21 -18.00 4.95
CA GLY A 223 6.89 -17.48 3.77
C GLY A 223 7.26 -18.56 2.75
N ILE A 224 8.14 -18.19 1.81
CA ILE A 224 8.55 -19.05 0.70
C ILE A 224 9.88 -19.77 0.91
N THR A 225 10.58 -19.53 2.01
CA THR A 225 11.95 -20.02 2.27
C THR A 225 12.07 -21.53 2.35
N LYS A 226 10.96 -22.24 2.57
CA LYS A 226 10.93 -23.71 2.66
C LYS A 226 10.49 -24.39 1.36
N ILE A 227 10.11 -23.63 0.33
CA ILE A 227 9.67 -24.17 -0.95
C ILE A 227 10.89 -24.63 -1.73
N THR A 228 10.83 -25.87 -2.21
CA THR A 228 11.92 -26.54 -2.90
C THR A 228 11.62 -26.78 -4.37
N SER A 229 12.65 -27.12 -5.16
CA SER A 229 12.51 -27.54 -6.56
C SER A 229 11.60 -28.77 -6.72
N ALA A 230 11.57 -29.67 -5.72
CA ALA A 230 10.67 -30.81 -5.71
C ALA A 230 9.19 -30.41 -5.64
N ASP A 231 8.85 -29.38 -4.85
CA ASP A 231 7.48 -28.86 -4.74
C ASP A 231 6.99 -28.32 -6.09
N PHE A 232 7.86 -27.63 -6.83
CA PHE A 232 7.54 -27.17 -8.18
C PHE A 232 7.38 -28.31 -9.18
N ALA A 233 8.18 -29.37 -9.07
CA ALA A 233 8.03 -30.57 -9.91
C ALA A 233 6.65 -31.22 -9.67
N TYR A 234 6.22 -31.38 -8.42
CA TYR A 234 4.89 -31.88 -8.09
C TYR A 234 3.77 -30.95 -8.58
N ALA A 235 3.90 -29.63 -8.33
CA ALA A 235 2.92 -28.67 -8.81
C ALA A 235 2.73 -28.74 -10.33
N LYS A 236 3.83 -28.87 -11.08
CA LYS A 236 3.81 -29.01 -12.54
C LYS A 236 3.06 -30.26 -12.99
N VAL A 237 3.29 -31.42 -12.34
CA VAL A 237 2.58 -32.68 -12.64
C VAL A 237 1.07 -32.54 -12.40
N LEU A 238 0.69 -31.75 -11.38
CA LEU A 238 -0.71 -31.44 -11.04
C LEU A 238 -1.32 -30.32 -11.88
N GLY A 239 -0.62 -29.78 -12.87
CA GLY A 239 -1.10 -28.62 -13.65
C GLY A 239 -1.29 -27.35 -12.83
N SER A 240 -0.57 -27.23 -11.72
CA SER A 240 -0.70 -26.17 -10.73
C SER A 240 0.52 -25.27 -10.71
N ARG A 241 0.37 -24.09 -10.11
CA ARG A 241 1.45 -23.15 -9.76
C ARG A 241 1.45 -22.87 -8.27
N ILE A 242 2.62 -22.61 -7.71
CA ILE A 242 2.76 -22.18 -6.32
C ILE A 242 2.79 -20.67 -6.30
N LYS A 243 1.95 -20.06 -5.46
CA LYS A 243 1.87 -18.63 -5.22
C LYS A 243 1.87 -18.35 -3.72
N LEU A 244 2.40 -17.20 -3.30
CA LEU A 244 2.23 -16.72 -1.92
C LEU A 244 0.96 -15.88 -1.85
N PHE A 245 -0.04 -16.36 -1.13
CA PHE A 245 -1.30 -15.63 -0.91
C PHE A 245 -1.36 -14.99 0.46
N GLY A 246 -1.80 -13.72 0.51
CA GLY A 246 -2.50 -13.20 1.66
C GLY A 246 -4.00 -13.42 1.42
N THR A 247 -4.67 -14.12 2.31
CA THR A 247 -6.11 -14.39 2.17
C THR A 247 -6.84 -14.15 3.47
N SER A 248 -8.06 -13.64 3.37
CA SER A 248 -8.96 -13.46 4.50
C SER A 248 -10.39 -13.77 4.10
N LYS A 249 -11.06 -14.56 4.93
CA LYS A 249 -12.43 -15.04 4.70
C LYS A 249 -13.28 -14.82 5.93
N LYS A 250 -14.51 -14.35 5.71
CA LYS A 250 -15.55 -14.31 6.71
C LYS A 250 -16.26 -15.66 6.74
N LYS A 251 -16.31 -16.30 7.92
CA LYS A 251 -17.00 -17.57 8.13
C LYS A 251 -18.49 -17.35 8.43
N GLU A 252 -19.27 -18.40 8.35
CA GLU A 252 -20.73 -18.39 8.64
C GLU A 252 -21.05 -17.91 10.06
N ASP A 253 -20.17 -18.19 11.03
CA ASP A 253 -20.29 -17.73 12.42
C ASP A 253 -19.89 -16.26 12.62
N GLY A 254 -19.50 -15.55 11.54
CA GLY A 254 -19.05 -14.16 11.56
C GLY A 254 -17.59 -13.98 11.99
N SER A 255 -16.87 -15.06 12.30
CA SER A 255 -15.44 -14.99 12.56
C SER A 255 -14.64 -14.74 11.25
N ILE A 256 -13.48 -14.11 11.37
CA ILE A 256 -12.57 -13.83 10.25
C ILE A 256 -11.37 -14.76 10.36
N SER A 257 -11.03 -15.43 9.27
CA SER A 257 -9.83 -16.25 9.16
C SER A 257 -8.86 -15.59 8.20
N THR A 258 -7.71 -15.15 8.69
CA THR A 258 -6.70 -14.45 7.89
C THR A 258 -5.37 -15.18 7.96
N MET A 259 -4.72 -15.35 6.79
CA MET A 259 -3.43 -16.03 6.70
C MET A 259 -2.59 -15.55 5.52
N VAL A 260 -1.29 -15.75 5.62
CA VAL A 260 -0.32 -15.67 4.53
C VAL A 260 0.38 -17.00 4.41
N CYS A 261 0.28 -17.65 3.27
CA CYS A 261 0.99 -18.92 3.04
C CYS A 261 1.17 -19.22 1.54
N PRO A 262 2.14 -20.07 1.18
CA PRO A 262 2.23 -20.66 -0.14
C PRO A 262 1.03 -21.56 -0.41
N VAL A 263 0.45 -21.43 -1.61
CA VAL A 263 -0.69 -22.24 -2.07
C VAL A 263 -0.45 -22.76 -3.48
N MET A 264 -0.93 -23.94 -3.77
CA MET A 264 -1.01 -24.47 -5.14
C MET A 264 -2.36 -24.13 -5.75
N ILE A 265 -2.35 -23.51 -6.91
CA ILE A 265 -3.56 -23.13 -7.65
C ILE A 265 -3.51 -23.68 -9.07
N THR A 266 -4.67 -24.08 -9.61
CA THR A 266 -4.82 -24.52 -10.99
C THR A 266 -5.10 -23.35 -11.93
N ASN A 267 -5.09 -23.60 -13.23
CA ASN A 267 -5.38 -22.60 -14.26
C ASN A 267 -6.83 -22.06 -14.22
N GLU A 268 -7.70 -22.67 -13.45
CA GLU A 268 -9.06 -22.16 -13.20
C GLU A 268 -9.10 -20.98 -12.23
N HIS A 269 -8.05 -20.82 -11.40
CA HIS A 269 -7.99 -19.74 -10.43
C HIS A 269 -7.60 -18.41 -11.10
N PRO A 270 -8.32 -17.29 -10.88
CA PRO A 270 -8.03 -16.00 -11.53
C PRO A 270 -6.59 -15.49 -11.33
N LEU A 271 -5.97 -15.78 -10.18
CA LEU A 271 -4.60 -15.35 -9.87
C LEU A 271 -3.51 -16.24 -10.50
N PHE A 272 -3.84 -17.30 -11.21
CA PHE A 272 -2.87 -18.23 -11.79
C PHE A 272 -1.89 -17.55 -12.77
N ALA A 273 -2.40 -16.63 -13.58
CA ALA A 273 -1.62 -15.92 -14.61
C ALA A 273 -0.85 -14.71 -14.09
N VAL A 274 -0.95 -14.39 -12.81
CA VAL A 274 -0.24 -13.26 -12.20
C VAL A 274 1.21 -13.65 -11.92
N ASN A 275 2.14 -13.21 -12.76
CA ASN A 275 3.53 -13.63 -12.73
C ASN A 275 4.49 -12.45 -12.53
N ASN A 276 5.77 -12.76 -12.34
CA ASN A 276 6.86 -11.80 -12.16
C ASN A 276 6.59 -10.86 -10.96
N VAL A 277 6.92 -9.60 -11.09
CA VAL A 277 6.77 -8.59 -10.03
C VAL A 277 5.34 -8.06 -9.88
N MET A 278 4.39 -8.61 -10.65
CA MET A 278 3.01 -8.12 -10.64
C MET A 278 2.24 -8.59 -9.41
N ASN A 279 1.35 -7.74 -8.94
CA ASN A 279 0.43 -8.02 -7.86
C ASN A 279 -1.00 -8.10 -8.39
N ALA A 280 -1.86 -8.81 -7.67
CA ALA A 280 -3.29 -8.78 -7.91
C ALA A 280 -4.06 -9.08 -6.62
N ILE A 281 -5.24 -8.49 -6.50
CA ILE A 281 -6.13 -8.62 -5.36
C ILE A 281 -7.49 -9.04 -5.90
N LEU A 282 -7.97 -10.20 -5.45
CA LEU A 282 -9.30 -10.73 -5.74
C LEU A 282 -10.21 -10.44 -4.57
N VAL A 283 -11.34 -9.78 -4.84
CA VAL A 283 -12.38 -9.49 -3.86
C VAL A 283 -13.63 -10.23 -4.29
N ARG A 284 -14.17 -11.06 -3.42
CA ARG A 284 -15.41 -11.81 -3.65
C ARG A 284 -16.54 -11.23 -2.80
N GLY A 285 -17.64 -10.87 -3.45
CA GLY A 285 -18.87 -10.42 -2.80
C GLY A 285 -20.02 -11.38 -3.03
N GLU A 286 -21.07 -11.24 -2.21
CA GLU A 286 -22.27 -12.06 -2.33
C GLU A 286 -23.06 -11.76 -3.60
N CYS A 287 -23.13 -10.49 -4.00
CA CYS A 287 -23.91 -10.04 -5.15
C CYS A 287 -23.04 -9.79 -6.38
N MET A 288 -21.88 -9.17 -6.22
CA MET A 288 -20.99 -8.77 -7.32
C MET A 288 -20.16 -9.90 -7.90
N GLY A 289 -20.05 -11.04 -7.17
CA GLY A 289 -19.13 -12.11 -7.54
C GLY A 289 -17.66 -11.73 -7.34
N ASP A 290 -16.81 -12.14 -8.28
CA ASP A 290 -15.36 -11.95 -8.21
C ASP A 290 -14.93 -10.66 -8.95
N LEU A 291 -14.26 -9.76 -8.24
CA LEU A 291 -13.56 -8.61 -8.81
C LEU A 291 -12.06 -8.80 -8.64
N MET A 292 -11.28 -8.56 -9.68
CA MET A 292 -9.83 -8.62 -9.63
C MET A 292 -9.20 -7.27 -9.97
N PHE A 293 -8.31 -6.81 -9.10
CA PHE A 293 -7.50 -5.63 -9.28
C PHE A 293 -6.05 -6.07 -9.54
N TYR A 294 -5.48 -5.64 -10.65
CA TYR A 294 -4.18 -6.09 -11.12
C TYR A 294 -3.28 -4.90 -11.48
N GLY A 295 -2.01 -4.97 -11.12
CA GLY A 295 -1.05 -3.93 -11.47
C GLY A 295 0.31 -4.08 -10.80
N ALA A 296 1.10 -3.01 -10.85
CA ALA A 296 2.37 -2.93 -10.15
C ALA A 296 2.14 -2.69 -8.66
N GLY A 297 2.53 -3.66 -7.82
CA GLY A 297 2.33 -3.61 -6.36
C GLY A 297 3.35 -2.76 -5.61
N ALA A 298 4.40 -2.28 -6.30
CA ALA A 298 5.45 -1.43 -5.75
C ALA A 298 6.12 -0.62 -6.87
N GLY A 299 7.01 0.30 -6.50
CA GLY A 299 7.80 1.11 -7.41
C GLY A 299 7.59 2.61 -7.22
N LYS A 300 8.57 3.42 -7.63
CA LYS A 300 8.57 4.88 -7.45
C LYS A 300 7.28 5.52 -7.97
N LEU A 301 7.01 5.40 -9.25
CA LEU A 301 5.87 6.08 -9.89
C LEU A 301 4.52 5.44 -9.58
N PRO A 302 4.34 4.10 -9.55
CA PRO A 302 3.07 3.50 -9.16
C PRO A 302 2.62 3.92 -7.75
N THR A 303 3.51 3.81 -6.75
CA THR A 303 3.19 4.21 -5.37
C THR A 303 2.95 5.71 -5.25
N ALA A 304 3.82 6.53 -5.86
CA ALA A 304 3.63 7.98 -5.87
C ALA A 304 2.32 8.40 -6.55
N SER A 305 1.90 7.70 -7.61
CA SER A 305 0.62 7.97 -8.27
C SER A 305 -0.58 7.77 -7.34
N ALA A 306 -0.56 6.72 -6.51
CA ALA A 306 -1.60 6.48 -5.51
C ALA A 306 -1.59 7.56 -4.41
N VAL A 307 -0.40 7.96 -3.92
CA VAL A 307 -0.27 9.08 -2.96
C VAL A 307 -0.83 10.37 -3.54
N VAL A 308 -0.46 10.72 -4.79
CA VAL A 308 -0.95 11.95 -5.43
C VAL A 308 -2.46 11.90 -5.67
N ALA A 309 -3.02 10.73 -5.99
CA ALA A 309 -4.48 10.58 -6.11
C ALA A 309 -5.19 10.88 -4.78
N ASP A 310 -4.62 10.44 -3.65
CA ASP A 310 -5.12 10.74 -2.31
C ASP A 310 -4.94 12.23 -1.96
N VAL A 311 -3.80 12.85 -2.31
CA VAL A 311 -3.58 14.29 -2.16
C VAL A 311 -4.65 15.09 -2.89
N VAL A 312 -4.93 14.75 -4.15
CA VAL A 312 -5.98 15.41 -4.95
C VAL A 312 -7.36 15.21 -4.34
N ASN A 313 -7.65 14.01 -3.82
CA ASN A 313 -8.92 13.74 -3.15
C ASN A 313 -9.07 14.58 -1.88
N ALA A 314 -8.04 14.66 -1.04
CA ALA A 314 -8.03 15.49 0.16
C ALA A 314 -8.14 17.00 -0.16
N ALA A 315 -7.44 17.47 -1.20
CA ALA A 315 -7.51 18.86 -1.64
C ALA A 315 -8.89 19.25 -2.16
N ARG A 316 -9.56 18.33 -2.90
CA ARG A 316 -10.93 18.52 -3.41
C ARG A 316 -11.97 18.54 -2.29
N ASN A 317 -11.73 17.76 -1.26
CA ASN A 317 -12.62 17.51 -0.16
C ASN A 317 -11.90 17.82 1.16
N PRO A 318 -11.85 19.08 1.60
CA PRO A 318 -11.10 19.46 2.80
C PRO A 318 -11.70 18.91 4.11
N LYS A 319 -12.94 18.43 4.05
CA LYS A 319 -13.60 17.72 5.16
C LYS A 319 -13.68 16.25 4.88
N ILE A 320 -13.83 15.47 5.93
CA ILE A 320 -13.93 14.02 5.82
C ILE A 320 -15.06 13.60 4.86
N THR A 321 -14.73 12.76 3.89
CA THR A 321 -15.67 12.28 2.86
C THR A 321 -15.82 10.77 2.88
N GLU A 322 -14.79 10.06 3.32
CA GLU A 322 -14.76 8.60 3.34
C GLU A 322 -14.44 8.15 4.76
N ILE A 323 -15.29 7.32 5.33
CA ILE A 323 -15.09 6.77 6.67
C ILE A 323 -14.73 5.31 6.46
N ALA A 324 -13.45 4.97 6.66
CA ALA A 324 -13.04 3.58 6.71
C ALA A 324 -13.80 2.86 7.82
N PRO A 325 -14.32 1.66 7.58
CA PRO A 325 -15.22 0.97 8.50
C PRO A 325 -14.51 0.29 9.69
N ILE A 326 -13.32 0.72 10.06
CA ILE A 326 -12.50 0.18 11.16
C ILE A 326 -12.42 1.11 12.32
#